data_c9477028254350d34964a54d95a11554
#
_entry.id   c9477028254350d34964a54d95a11554
#
_cell.length_a   1.000
_cell.length_b   1.000
_cell.length_c   1.000
_cell.angle_alpha   90.00
_cell.angle_beta   90.00
_cell.angle_gamma   90.00
#
_symmetry.space_group_name_H-M   'P 1'
#
loop_
_entity.id
_entity.type
_entity.pdbx_description
1 polymer ?
#
loop_
_entity_poly.entity_id
_entity_poly.type
_entity_poly.pdbx_seq_one_letter_code
_entity_poly.pdbx_strand_id
1 'polypeptide(L)'
;MEKVSAFIIAYNEEKLIERALKSLKGVVDEILVFHDGPCSDKTLDIAKKYTNKIGILPRKGRAALHLIAAIKKAKNDWVFKLDADEFLSEELKKNINKLAQDKEASAYTFRWPWRLNDEYITKDWPIKKAMFRKSKCSFIEYPGWDEPRTLGKTINTKYLLEHRPNKGIAYNSLSSFIEKALGRYGKSQARYTLMPFSSFETYQYDKKDFPIITRIRRKFPLVSAPLFSIVAFGKILFKHNVLREGSPVLVEAVKTSIYYLFLGYYVHVLKQGRNLEKVFPKNKLN
;
A
#
# COMPACT_ATOMS: atom_id res chain seq x y z
N MET A 1 3.17 -17.12 -24.49
CA MET A 1 3.77 -16.63 -23.23
C MET A 1 2.71 -15.86 -22.45
N GLU A 2 2.65 -16.05 -21.14
CA GLU A 2 1.75 -15.26 -20.30
C GLU A 2 2.16 -13.79 -20.26
N LYS A 3 1.19 -12.91 -20.34
CA LYS A 3 1.38 -11.46 -20.45
C LYS A 3 1.11 -10.77 -19.13
N VAL A 4 1.75 -9.60 -18.93
CA VAL A 4 1.67 -8.82 -17.69
C VAL A 4 1.04 -7.45 -17.96
N SER A 5 0.02 -7.09 -17.17
CA SER A 5 -0.51 -5.74 -17.07
C SER A 5 0.07 -5.05 -15.86
N ALA A 6 0.68 -3.88 -16.01
CA ALA A 6 1.04 -3.04 -14.89
C ALA A 6 0.04 -1.90 -14.71
N PHE A 7 -0.24 -1.50 -13.47
CA PHE A 7 -1.03 -0.31 -13.20
C PHE A 7 -0.39 0.59 -12.15
N ILE A 8 -0.59 1.89 -12.32
CA ILE A 8 -0.21 2.94 -11.38
C ILE A 8 -1.47 3.71 -10.99
N ILE A 9 -1.67 3.92 -9.68
CA ILE A 9 -2.70 4.83 -9.15
C ILE A 9 -1.98 6.02 -8.54
N ALA A 10 -2.19 7.22 -9.09
CA ALA A 10 -1.46 8.43 -8.75
C ALA A 10 -2.41 9.57 -8.34
N TYR A 11 -1.88 10.55 -7.62
CA TYR A 11 -2.53 11.84 -7.37
C TYR A 11 -1.49 12.94 -7.35
N ASN A 12 -1.41 13.71 -8.45
CA ASN A 12 -0.48 14.83 -8.63
C ASN A 12 0.99 14.44 -8.33
N GLU A 13 1.51 13.50 -9.13
CA GLU A 13 2.84 12.91 -8.98
C GLU A 13 3.76 13.26 -10.18
N GLU A 14 3.65 14.47 -10.74
CA GLU A 14 4.41 14.90 -11.92
C GLU A 14 5.93 14.71 -11.80
N LYS A 15 6.47 14.82 -10.57
CA LYS A 15 7.91 14.71 -10.29
C LYS A 15 8.42 13.25 -10.24
N LEU A 16 7.52 12.29 -10.09
CA LEU A 16 7.88 10.89 -9.80
C LEU A 16 7.42 9.92 -10.87
N ILE A 17 6.21 10.12 -11.42
CA ILE A 17 5.53 9.14 -12.27
C ILE A 17 6.33 8.76 -13.53
N GLU A 18 7.11 9.68 -14.08
CA GLU A 18 7.87 9.39 -15.31
C GLU A 18 8.89 8.29 -15.11
N ARG A 19 9.58 8.26 -13.98
CA ARG A 19 10.56 7.22 -13.66
C ARG A 19 9.88 5.85 -13.52
N ALA A 20 8.73 5.80 -12.86
CA ALA A 20 7.92 4.59 -12.75
C ALA A 20 7.55 4.05 -14.14
N LEU A 21 6.99 4.90 -15.00
CA LEU A 21 6.56 4.56 -16.35
C LEU A 21 7.73 4.13 -17.25
N LYS A 22 8.86 4.82 -17.19
CA LYS A 22 10.09 4.42 -17.91
C LYS A 22 10.55 3.01 -17.53
N SER A 23 10.42 2.64 -16.26
CA SER A 23 10.81 1.31 -15.79
C SER A 23 9.90 0.18 -16.27
N LEU A 24 8.67 0.49 -16.67
CA LEU A 24 7.68 -0.46 -17.18
C LEU A 24 7.69 -0.58 -18.70
N LYS A 25 8.13 0.49 -19.41
CA LYS A 25 8.10 0.55 -20.88
C LYS A 25 8.96 -0.56 -21.50
N GLY A 26 8.36 -1.39 -22.35
CA GLY A 26 9.03 -2.53 -22.99
C GLY A 26 9.29 -3.74 -22.08
N VAL A 27 8.86 -3.66 -20.80
CA VAL A 27 9.00 -4.75 -19.83
C VAL A 27 7.68 -5.49 -19.64
N VAL A 28 6.57 -4.76 -19.66
CA VAL A 28 5.21 -5.31 -19.52
C VAL A 28 4.41 -5.11 -20.80
N ASP A 29 3.35 -5.92 -20.99
CA ASP A 29 2.52 -5.90 -22.21
C ASP A 29 1.45 -4.81 -22.16
N GLU A 30 1.12 -4.31 -20.97
CA GLU A 30 0.09 -3.29 -20.77
C GLU A 30 0.46 -2.39 -19.60
N ILE A 31 0.31 -1.09 -19.79
CA ILE A 31 0.45 -0.08 -18.73
C ILE A 31 -0.88 0.67 -18.62
N LEU A 32 -1.44 0.71 -17.40
CA LEU A 32 -2.63 1.49 -17.08
C LEU A 32 -2.25 2.55 -16.03
N VAL A 33 -2.78 3.76 -16.20
CA VAL A 33 -2.60 4.84 -15.23
C VAL A 33 -3.97 5.34 -14.78
N PHE A 34 -4.20 5.35 -13.48
CA PHE A 34 -5.42 5.89 -12.89
C PHE A 34 -5.07 7.09 -12.00
N HIS A 35 -5.81 8.17 -12.16
CA HIS A 35 -5.67 9.34 -11.32
C HIS A 35 -6.81 9.39 -10.30
N ASP A 36 -6.48 9.61 -9.02
CA ASP A 36 -7.43 9.69 -7.91
C ASP A 36 -8.05 11.09 -7.82
N GLY A 37 -9.07 11.37 -8.60
CA GLY A 37 -9.72 12.66 -8.75
C GLY A 37 -9.18 13.50 -9.90
N PRO A 38 -9.58 14.77 -10.01
CA PRO A 38 -9.06 15.70 -11.01
C PRO A 38 -7.55 15.89 -10.89
N CYS A 39 -6.85 15.94 -12.01
CA CYS A 39 -5.41 16.20 -12.07
C CYS A 39 -5.16 17.70 -12.15
N SER A 40 -4.31 18.23 -11.26
CA SER A 40 -3.97 19.66 -11.21
C SER A 40 -2.50 19.95 -11.56
N ASP A 41 -1.73 18.91 -11.95
CA ASP A 41 -0.34 19.01 -12.37
C ASP A 41 -0.12 18.30 -13.72
N LYS A 42 1.13 18.06 -14.11
CA LYS A 42 1.48 17.40 -15.39
C LYS A 42 1.46 15.86 -15.31
N THR A 43 0.96 15.25 -14.25
CA THR A 43 0.96 13.78 -14.06
C THR A 43 0.37 13.05 -15.27
N LEU A 44 -0.84 13.44 -15.71
CA LEU A 44 -1.51 12.77 -16.81
C LEU A 44 -0.88 13.07 -18.17
N ASP A 45 -0.32 14.26 -18.38
CA ASP A 45 0.37 14.60 -19.63
C ASP A 45 1.68 13.83 -19.76
N ILE A 46 2.37 13.58 -18.67
CA ILE A 46 3.53 12.69 -18.64
C ILE A 46 3.08 11.25 -18.94
N ALA A 47 2.02 10.77 -18.32
CA ALA A 47 1.51 9.42 -18.51
C ALA A 47 1.12 9.12 -19.99
N LYS A 48 0.54 10.09 -20.69
CA LYS A 48 0.16 9.98 -22.13
C LYS A 48 1.33 9.64 -23.04
N LYS A 49 2.58 9.95 -22.65
CA LYS A 49 3.79 9.60 -23.43
C LYS A 49 4.12 8.11 -23.38
N TYR A 50 3.52 7.36 -22.45
CA TYR A 50 3.84 5.95 -22.18
C TYR A 50 2.66 5.01 -22.43
N THR A 51 1.43 5.50 -22.32
CA THR A 51 0.21 4.71 -22.52
C THR A 51 -0.97 5.59 -22.92
N ASN A 52 -1.89 5.02 -23.66
CA ASN A 52 -3.23 5.60 -23.94
C ASN A 52 -4.30 5.08 -22.97
N LYS A 53 -3.95 4.16 -22.05
CA LYS A 53 -4.87 3.58 -21.08
C LYS A 53 -4.85 4.36 -19.77
N ILE A 54 -5.45 5.54 -19.80
CA ILE A 54 -5.52 6.48 -18.69
C ILE A 54 -6.97 6.64 -18.26
N GLY A 55 -7.20 6.65 -16.95
CA GLY A 55 -8.51 6.88 -16.35
C GLY A 55 -8.44 7.86 -15.19
N ILE A 56 -9.47 8.71 -15.08
CA ILE A 56 -9.68 9.55 -13.91
C ILE A 56 -10.79 8.90 -13.08
N LEU A 57 -10.48 8.58 -11.82
CA LEU A 57 -11.41 7.96 -10.89
C LEU A 57 -11.95 9.01 -9.90
N PRO A 58 -13.09 8.77 -9.25
CA PRO A 58 -13.58 9.65 -8.19
C PRO A 58 -12.54 9.82 -7.07
N ARG A 59 -12.39 11.03 -6.51
CA ARG A 59 -11.43 11.31 -5.44
C ARG A 59 -11.76 10.53 -4.18
N LYS A 60 -10.94 9.55 -3.81
CA LYS A 60 -11.03 8.77 -2.56
C LYS A 60 -9.90 9.07 -1.58
N GLY A 61 -8.81 9.71 -2.04
CA GLY A 61 -7.66 10.13 -1.22
C GLY A 61 -6.69 9.00 -0.84
N ARG A 62 -6.88 7.78 -1.36
CA ARG A 62 -6.00 6.63 -1.13
C ARG A 62 -6.01 5.68 -2.32
N ALA A 63 -4.84 5.33 -2.82
CA ALA A 63 -4.67 4.40 -3.94
C ALA A 63 -5.34 3.02 -3.68
N ALA A 64 -5.26 2.52 -2.43
CA ALA A 64 -5.88 1.25 -2.03
C ALA A 64 -7.39 1.17 -2.34
N LEU A 65 -8.09 2.30 -2.35
CA LEU A 65 -9.51 2.37 -2.62
C LEU A 65 -9.86 2.37 -4.12
N HIS A 66 -8.88 2.16 -4.97
CA HIS A 66 -9.03 2.08 -6.42
C HIS A 66 -8.46 0.77 -7.00
N LEU A 67 -7.95 -0.12 -6.15
CA LEU A 67 -7.30 -1.36 -6.59
C LEU A 67 -8.24 -2.24 -7.40
N ILE A 68 -9.50 -2.39 -6.97
CA ILE A 68 -10.48 -3.22 -7.67
C ILE A 68 -10.77 -2.67 -9.07
N ALA A 69 -10.93 -1.35 -9.19
CA ALA A 69 -11.15 -0.72 -10.49
C ALA A 69 -9.95 -0.95 -11.44
N ALA A 70 -8.72 -0.81 -10.93
CA ALA A 70 -7.51 -1.04 -11.70
C ALA A 70 -7.39 -2.52 -12.14
N ILE A 71 -7.64 -3.47 -11.24
CA ILE A 71 -7.57 -4.91 -11.51
C ILE A 71 -8.62 -5.33 -12.54
N LYS A 72 -9.86 -4.85 -12.43
CA LYS A 72 -10.93 -5.13 -13.40
C LYS A 72 -10.61 -4.60 -14.81
N LYS A 73 -9.88 -3.48 -14.90
CA LYS A 73 -9.47 -2.88 -16.19
C LYS A 73 -8.24 -3.54 -16.80
N ALA A 74 -7.39 -4.19 -16.00
CA ALA A 74 -6.24 -4.92 -16.51
C ALA A 74 -6.67 -6.06 -17.44
N LYS A 75 -6.07 -6.12 -18.64
CA LYS A 75 -6.40 -7.15 -19.65
C LYS A 75 -5.88 -8.53 -19.25
N ASN A 76 -4.65 -8.59 -18.75
CA ASN A 76 -3.95 -9.85 -18.47
C ASN A 76 -4.24 -10.37 -17.06
N ASP A 77 -4.05 -11.67 -16.85
CA ASP A 77 -4.23 -12.30 -15.53
C ASP A 77 -3.10 -11.91 -14.56
N TRP A 78 -1.85 -11.87 -15.04
CA TRP A 78 -0.76 -11.30 -14.26
C TRP A 78 -0.86 -9.79 -14.20
N VAL A 79 -0.90 -9.27 -12.99
CA VAL A 79 -0.99 -7.84 -12.70
C VAL A 79 0.20 -7.41 -11.86
N PHE A 80 0.84 -6.30 -12.24
CA PHE A 80 1.90 -5.66 -11.47
C PHE A 80 1.41 -4.31 -10.94
N LYS A 81 1.30 -4.18 -9.62
CA LYS A 81 0.98 -2.92 -8.95
C LYS A 81 2.26 -2.14 -8.71
N LEU A 82 2.33 -0.92 -9.23
CA LEU A 82 3.44 -0.01 -9.01
C LEU A 82 2.93 1.32 -8.46
N ASP A 83 3.56 1.85 -7.42
CA ASP A 83 3.26 3.21 -6.95
C ASP A 83 4.09 4.24 -7.74
N ALA A 84 3.67 5.50 -7.81
CA ALA A 84 4.33 6.50 -8.65
C ALA A 84 5.78 6.82 -8.23
N ASP A 85 6.12 6.58 -6.97
CA ASP A 85 7.45 6.74 -6.38
C ASP A 85 8.30 5.46 -6.43
N GLU A 86 7.80 4.41 -7.09
CA GLU A 86 8.48 3.14 -7.28
C GLU A 86 8.96 2.94 -8.73
N PHE A 87 9.96 2.08 -8.91
CA PHE A 87 10.42 1.65 -10.22
C PHE A 87 11.15 0.30 -10.14
N LEU A 88 11.15 -0.42 -11.25
CA LEU A 88 11.80 -1.73 -11.35
C LEU A 88 13.32 -1.57 -11.39
N SER A 89 14.05 -2.35 -10.58
CA SER A 89 15.50 -2.50 -10.78
C SER A 89 15.81 -3.17 -12.12
N GLU A 90 17.02 -3.00 -12.63
CA GLU A 90 17.44 -3.63 -13.91
C GLU A 90 17.34 -5.16 -13.84
N GLU A 91 17.66 -5.75 -12.69
CA GLU A 91 17.52 -7.20 -12.49
C GLU A 91 16.04 -7.63 -12.54
N LEU A 92 15.15 -6.87 -11.89
CA LEU A 92 13.72 -7.18 -11.90
C LEU A 92 13.13 -7.04 -13.31
N LYS A 93 13.48 -5.99 -14.07
CA LYS A 93 13.04 -5.82 -15.47
C LYS A 93 13.34 -7.05 -16.32
N LYS A 94 14.57 -7.59 -16.22
CA LYS A 94 15.00 -8.77 -16.98
C LYS A 94 14.25 -10.04 -16.61
N ASN A 95 13.64 -10.10 -15.42
CA ASN A 95 13.01 -11.31 -14.89
C ASN A 95 11.47 -11.29 -14.85
N ILE A 96 10.81 -10.17 -15.09
CA ILE A 96 9.34 -10.06 -15.04
C ILE A 96 8.66 -11.13 -15.91
N ASN A 97 9.09 -11.25 -17.17
CA ASN A 97 8.50 -12.21 -18.10
C ASN A 97 8.76 -13.67 -17.69
N LYS A 98 9.94 -13.96 -17.13
CA LYS A 98 10.25 -15.29 -16.58
C LYS A 98 9.35 -15.62 -15.38
N LEU A 99 9.15 -14.67 -14.48
CA LEU A 99 8.25 -14.83 -13.34
C LEU A 99 6.81 -15.11 -13.79
N ALA A 100 6.35 -14.42 -14.83
CA ALA A 100 5.00 -14.62 -15.37
C ALA A 100 4.78 -16.03 -15.95
N GLN A 101 5.82 -16.73 -16.42
CA GLN A 101 5.68 -18.09 -16.97
C GLN A 101 5.58 -19.20 -15.91
N ASP A 102 5.85 -18.89 -14.64
CA ASP A 102 5.73 -19.86 -13.54
C ASP A 102 4.25 -20.18 -13.25
N LYS A 103 3.84 -21.42 -13.55
CA LYS A 103 2.47 -21.89 -13.37
C LYS A 103 2.10 -22.16 -11.92
N GLU A 104 3.09 -22.39 -11.06
CA GLU A 104 2.89 -22.68 -9.64
C GLU A 104 2.63 -21.40 -8.83
N ALA A 105 3.16 -20.27 -9.28
CA ALA A 105 3.04 -19.02 -8.58
C ALA A 105 1.67 -18.36 -8.77
N SER A 106 1.11 -17.87 -7.70
CA SER A 106 -0.09 -17.01 -7.69
C SER A 106 0.25 -15.56 -7.38
N ALA A 107 1.36 -15.33 -6.71
CA ALA A 107 1.88 -13.98 -6.44
C ALA A 107 3.38 -14.00 -6.14
N TYR A 108 4.00 -12.83 -6.29
CA TYR A 108 5.39 -12.59 -5.95
C TYR A 108 5.52 -11.40 -5.00
N THR A 109 6.41 -11.54 -4.02
CA THR A 109 6.89 -10.42 -3.21
C THR A 109 8.28 -10.02 -3.65
N PHE A 110 8.56 -8.72 -3.51
CA PHE A 110 9.83 -8.12 -3.88
C PHE A 110 10.42 -7.43 -2.65
N ARG A 111 11.77 -7.37 -2.58
CA ARG A 111 12.45 -6.54 -1.59
C ARG A 111 12.12 -5.08 -1.87
N TRP A 112 11.74 -4.35 -0.83
CA TRP A 112 11.33 -2.95 -0.90
C TRP A 112 11.99 -2.15 0.25
N PRO A 113 13.35 -2.17 0.31
CA PRO A 113 14.07 -1.62 1.44
C PRO A 113 13.89 -0.11 1.56
N TRP A 114 13.93 0.35 2.79
CA TRP A 114 13.90 1.77 3.05
C TRP A 114 15.23 2.43 2.72
N ARG A 115 15.12 3.70 2.31
CA ARG A 115 16.27 4.55 2.01
C ARG A 115 16.22 5.81 2.85
N LEU A 116 17.41 6.28 3.23
CA LEU A 116 17.65 7.63 3.73
C LEU A 116 18.65 8.27 2.76
N ASN A 117 18.25 9.35 2.11
CA ASN A 117 18.97 9.90 0.96
C ASN A 117 19.17 8.83 -0.14
N ASP A 118 20.39 8.51 -0.51
CA ASP A 118 20.71 7.50 -1.52
C ASP A 118 21.17 6.16 -0.92
N GLU A 119 21.19 6.02 0.41
CA GLU A 119 21.62 4.81 1.10
C GLU A 119 20.43 3.96 1.56
N TYR A 120 20.58 2.63 1.52
CA TYR A 120 19.61 1.70 2.09
C TYR A 120 19.81 1.60 3.60
N ILE A 121 18.73 1.86 4.37
CA ILE A 121 18.70 1.66 5.82
C ILE A 121 18.27 0.24 6.21
N THR A 122 17.60 -0.46 5.29
CA THR A 122 17.27 -1.88 5.46
C THR A 122 17.71 -2.64 4.21
N LYS A 123 18.00 -3.95 4.36
CA LYS A 123 18.50 -4.79 3.24
C LYS A 123 17.38 -5.61 2.60
N ASP A 124 16.72 -6.42 3.40
CA ASP A 124 15.76 -7.43 2.93
C ASP A 124 14.32 -7.08 3.35
N TRP A 125 14.11 -5.99 4.02
CA TRP A 125 12.84 -5.55 4.56
C TRP A 125 12.64 -4.03 4.37
N PRO A 126 11.38 -3.57 4.20
CA PRO A 126 10.17 -4.36 3.97
C PRO A 126 10.17 -5.16 2.67
N ILE A 127 9.22 -6.10 2.56
CA ILE A 127 8.87 -6.78 1.32
C ILE A 127 7.48 -6.33 0.89
N LYS A 128 7.24 -6.23 -0.42
CA LYS A 128 5.97 -5.81 -1.01
C LYS A 128 5.45 -6.85 -1.99
N LYS A 129 4.20 -7.28 -1.85
CA LYS A 129 3.52 -8.12 -2.83
C LYS A 129 3.01 -7.22 -3.96
N ALA A 130 3.74 -7.16 -5.06
CA ALA A 130 3.44 -6.25 -6.15
C ALA A 130 3.00 -6.94 -7.44
N MET A 131 3.32 -8.22 -7.64
CA MET A 131 2.90 -8.99 -8.81
C MET A 131 2.03 -10.17 -8.39
N PHE A 132 0.85 -10.33 -9.01
CA PHE A 132 -0.11 -11.38 -8.64
C PHE A 132 -1.06 -11.71 -9.80
N ARG A 133 -1.61 -12.92 -9.78
CA ARG A 133 -2.70 -13.33 -10.69
C ARG A 133 -4.01 -12.79 -10.16
N LYS A 134 -4.75 -12.01 -10.98
CA LYS A 134 -6.06 -11.50 -10.58
C LYS A 134 -7.09 -12.62 -10.39
N SER A 135 -6.98 -13.74 -11.13
CA SER A 135 -7.81 -14.94 -10.95
C SER A 135 -7.55 -15.69 -9.65
N LYS A 136 -6.39 -15.48 -9.02
CA LYS A 136 -5.94 -16.15 -7.79
C LYS A 136 -5.84 -15.20 -6.60
N CYS A 137 -6.55 -14.09 -6.61
CA CYS A 137 -6.54 -13.14 -5.51
C CYS A 137 -7.93 -12.63 -5.17
N SER A 138 -8.05 -12.15 -3.95
CA SER A 138 -9.24 -11.46 -3.47
C SER A 138 -8.88 -10.12 -2.83
N PHE A 139 -9.75 -9.15 -2.98
CA PHE A 139 -9.60 -7.80 -2.46
C PHE A 139 -10.85 -7.29 -1.77
N ILE A 140 -10.62 -6.39 -0.85
CA ILE A 140 -11.63 -5.50 -0.31
C ILE A 140 -11.08 -4.08 -0.29
N GLU A 141 -11.82 -3.10 -0.78
CA GLU A 141 -11.44 -1.69 -0.71
C GLU A 141 -11.56 -1.15 0.71
N TYR A 142 -10.67 -1.60 1.57
CA TYR A 142 -10.57 -1.18 2.96
C TYR A 142 -9.19 -0.53 3.20
N PRO A 143 -9.11 0.66 3.82
CA PRO A 143 -7.85 1.33 4.08
C PRO A 143 -6.89 0.48 4.91
N GLY A 144 -5.63 0.40 4.47
CA GLY A 144 -4.62 -0.45 5.09
C GLY A 144 -4.60 -1.89 4.55
N TRP A 145 -5.39 -2.16 3.51
CA TRP A 145 -5.36 -3.39 2.73
C TRP A 145 -4.88 -3.09 1.32
N ASP A 146 -3.62 -2.74 1.24
CA ASP A 146 -2.99 -2.30 -0.02
C ASP A 146 -2.46 -3.48 -0.85
N GLU A 147 -2.58 -4.71 -0.32
CA GLU A 147 -2.14 -5.94 -0.98
C GLU A 147 -3.28 -6.96 -1.08
N PRO A 148 -3.29 -7.80 -2.15
CA PRO A 148 -4.29 -8.84 -2.29
C PRO A 148 -4.10 -9.95 -1.27
N ARG A 149 -5.20 -10.56 -0.84
CA ARG A 149 -5.16 -11.90 -0.31
C ARG A 149 -4.98 -12.88 -1.47
N THR A 150 -3.96 -13.70 -1.42
CA THR A 150 -3.63 -14.64 -2.47
C THR A 150 -4.23 -16.01 -2.17
N LEU A 151 -4.91 -16.58 -3.15
CA LEU A 151 -5.48 -17.94 -3.14
C LEU A 151 -4.50 -18.89 -3.82
N GLY A 152 -3.38 -19.20 -3.17
CA GLY A 152 -2.35 -20.05 -3.72
C GLY A 152 -0.95 -19.63 -3.31
N LYS A 153 0.06 -20.12 -4.04
CA LYS A 153 1.46 -19.99 -3.67
C LYS A 153 1.96 -18.55 -3.89
N THR A 154 2.40 -17.89 -2.82
CA THR A 154 3.15 -16.64 -2.89
C THR A 154 4.65 -16.95 -2.78
N ILE A 155 5.44 -16.49 -3.74
CA ILE A 155 6.89 -16.71 -3.79
C ILE A 155 7.60 -15.41 -3.41
N ASN A 156 8.48 -15.50 -2.42
CA ASN A 156 9.35 -14.40 -2.03
C ASN A 156 10.56 -14.37 -2.98
N THR A 157 10.73 -13.27 -3.70
CA THR A 157 11.89 -13.09 -4.58
C THR A 157 12.99 -12.27 -3.90
N LYS A 158 14.21 -12.40 -4.42
CA LYS A 158 15.34 -11.53 -4.04
C LYS A 158 15.37 -10.21 -4.82
N TYR A 159 14.51 -10.08 -5.84
CA TYR A 159 14.51 -8.92 -6.72
C TYR A 159 14.09 -7.65 -5.98
N LEU A 160 14.69 -6.54 -6.39
CA LEU A 160 14.49 -5.25 -5.77
C LEU A 160 13.44 -4.43 -6.54
N LEU A 161 12.41 -4.01 -5.83
CA LEU A 161 11.49 -2.96 -6.23
C LEU A 161 11.98 -1.66 -5.56
N GLU A 162 12.52 -0.76 -6.36
CA GLU A 162 13.05 0.51 -5.87
C GLU A 162 11.94 1.44 -5.42
N HIS A 163 12.13 2.08 -4.26
CA HIS A 163 11.22 3.07 -3.72
C HIS A 163 11.98 4.35 -3.41
N ARG A 164 11.65 5.44 -4.13
CA ARG A 164 12.30 6.74 -3.97
C ARG A 164 11.26 7.87 -3.97
N PRO A 165 10.64 8.15 -2.83
CA PRO A 165 9.74 9.29 -2.68
C PRO A 165 10.48 10.62 -2.85
N ASN A 166 9.74 11.71 -3.04
CA ASN A 166 10.32 13.05 -3.16
C ASN A 166 11.20 13.40 -1.95
N LYS A 167 12.33 14.07 -2.24
CA LYS A 167 13.23 14.61 -1.20
C LYS A 167 12.44 15.51 -0.26
N GLY A 168 12.69 15.39 1.05
CA GLY A 168 12.08 16.22 2.09
C GLY A 168 10.99 15.52 2.90
N ILE A 169 10.49 14.37 2.45
CA ILE A 169 9.64 13.51 3.27
C ILE A 169 10.52 12.36 3.75
N ALA A 170 11.28 12.58 4.82
CA ALA A 170 11.86 11.47 5.56
C ALA A 170 10.67 10.61 6.03
N TYR A 171 10.39 9.54 5.29
CA TYR A 171 9.28 8.61 5.56
C TYR A 171 9.28 8.12 7.01
N ASN A 172 10.43 8.26 7.67
CA ASN A 172 10.72 7.84 9.02
C ASN A 172 10.84 8.97 10.03
N SER A 173 10.59 10.24 9.66
CA SER A 173 10.62 11.32 10.64
C SER A 173 9.40 11.25 11.57
N LEU A 174 9.58 11.72 12.81
CA LEU A 174 8.50 11.80 13.80
C LEU A 174 7.35 12.70 13.30
N SER A 175 7.66 13.81 12.64
CA SER A 175 6.66 14.71 12.05
C SER A 175 5.84 14.03 10.97
N SER A 176 6.48 13.29 10.05
CA SER A 176 5.80 12.51 9.03
C SER A 176 4.90 11.40 9.62
N PHE A 177 5.36 10.75 10.69
CA PHE A 177 4.55 9.76 11.40
C PHE A 177 3.32 10.41 12.05
N ILE A 178 3.47 11.54 12.74
CA ILE A 178 2.35 12.23 13.38
C ILE A 178 1.36 12.69 12.33
N GLU A 179 1.80 13.36 11.28
CA GLU A 179 0.92 13.93 10.26
C GLU A 179 0.23 12.83 9.41
N LYS A 180 1.00 11.89 8.87
CA LYS A 180 0.49 10.89 7.94
C LYS A 180 -0.14 9.70 8.66
N ALA A 181 0.60 9.02 9.53
CA ALA A 181 0.11 7.81 10.17
C ALA A 181 -1.00 8.11 11.17
N LEU A 182 -0.76 8.99 12.13
CA LEU A 182 -1.77 9.31 13.13
C LEU A 182 -2.83 10.27 12.58
N GLY A 183 -2.42 11.36 11.93
CA GLY A 183 -3.32 12.39 11.43
C GLY A 183 -4.23 11.89 10.31
N ARG A 184 -3.65 11.58 9.14
CA ARG A 184 -4.43 11.25 7.94
C ARG A 184 -4.89 9.79 7.91
N TYR A 185 -3.97 8.83 8.06
CA TYR A 185 -4.28 7.41 7.89
C TYR A 185 -5.05 6.83 9.07
N GLY A 186 -4.67 7.15 10.30
CA GLY A 186 -5.34 6.66 11.50
C GLY A 186 -6.79 7.12 11.58
N LYS A 187 -7.06 8.40 11.33
CA LYS A 187 -8.43 8.94 11.31
C LYS A 187 -9.28 8.29 10.21
N SER A 188 -8.71 8.16 8.99
CA SER A 188 -9.39 7.48 7.89
C SER A 188 -9.72 6.04 8.25
N GLN A 189 -8.74 5.28 8.73
CA GLN A 189 -8.92 3.89 9.12
C GLN A 189 -9.99 3.72 10.21
N ALA A 190 -10.04 4.63 11.20
CA ALA A 190 -11.05 4.59 12.25
C ALA A 190 -12.45 4.77 11.70
N ARG A 191 -12.67 5.73 10.78
CA ARG A 191 -13.97 5.91 10.10
C ARG A 191 -14.39 4.66 9.35
N TYR A 192 -13.50 4.08 8.53
CA TYR A 192 -13.78 2.85 7.80
C TYR A 192 -14.03 1.64 8.73
N THR A 193 -13.38 1.59 9.90
CA THR A 193 -13.62 0.53 10.88
C THR A 193 -15.08 0.49 11.33
N LEU A 194 -15.77 1.63 11.36
CA LEU A 194 -17.17 1.73 11.78
C LEU A 194 -18.19 1.57 10.64
N MET A 195 -17.75 1.66 9.38
CA MET A 195 -18.65 1.49 8.23
C MET A 195 -19.16 0.04 8.12
N PRO A 196 -20.41 -0.18 7.67
CA PRO A 196 -20.92 -1.52 7.39
C PRO A 196 -20.05 -2.24 6.36
N PHE A 197 -19.93 -3.56 6.49
CA PHE A 197 -19.19 -4.35 5.48
C PHE A 197 -19.74 -4.17 4.06
N SER A 198 -21.07 -4.05 3.93
CA SER A 198 -21.77 -3.81 2.65
C SER A 198 -21.38 -2.51 1.94
N SER A 199 -20.73 -1.58 2.66
CA SER A 199 -20.23 -0.32 2.08
C SER A 199 -18.91 -0.47 1.31
N PHE A 200 -18.25 -1.63 1.40
CA PHE A 200 -16.97 -1.85 0.74
C PHE A 200 -17.13 -2.55 -0.59
N GLU A 201 -16.45 -2.06 -1.61
CA GLU A 201 -16.30 -2.80 -2.85
C GLU A 201 -15.40 -4.01 -2.63
N THR A 202 -15.78 -5.16 -3.18
CA THR A 202 -15.07 -6.42 -3.04
C THR A 202 -14.81 -7.06 -4.40
N TYR A 203 -13.72 -7.81 -4.50
CA TYR A 203 -13.36 -8.61 -5.66
C TYR A 203 -12.99 -10.03 -5.21
N GLN A 204 -13.77 -11.04 -5.59
CA GLN A 204 -13.58 -12.43 -5.17
C GLN A 204 -13.41 -12.60 -3.64
N TYR A 205 -14.06 -11.76 -2.85
CA TYR A 205 -13.86 -11.65 -1.41
C TYR A 205 -15.11 -12.11 -0.66
N ASP A 206 -14.95 -13.09 0.23
CA ASP A 206 -16.03 -13.58 1.07
C ASP A 206 -16.10 -12.74 2.36
N LYS A 207 -17.34 -12.43 2.79
CA LYS A 207 -17.61 -11.70 4.04
C LYS A 207 -16.99 -12.38 5.28
N LYS A 208 -16.90 -13.72 5.29
CA LYS A 208 -16.25 -14.46 6.39
C LYS A 208 -14.75 -14.17 6.49
N ASP A 209 -14.12 -13.76 5.39
CA ASP A 209 -12.71 -13.43 5.33
C ASP A 209 -12.39 -12.05 5.90
N PHE A 210 -13.43 -11.23 6.21
CA PHE A 210 -13.22 -9.92 6.83
C PHE A 210 -12.57 -10.08 8.21
N PRO A 211 -11.42 -9.39 8.46
CA PRO A 211 -10.59 -9.69 9.61
C PRO A 211 -11.33 -9.63 10.93
N ILE A 212 -11.21 -10.69 11.69
CA ILE A 212 -11.71 -10.75 13.07
C ILE A 212 -11.16 -9.59 13.91
N ILE A 213 -9.92 -9.18 13.66
CA ILE A 213 -9.26 -8.02 14.29
C ILE A 213 -10.10 -6.73 14.12
N THR A 214 -10.62 -6.48 12.91
CA THR A 214 -11.46 -5.30 12.65
C THR A 214 -12.78 -5.37 13.39
N ARG A 215 -13.39 -6.57 13.48
CA ARG A 215 -14.62 -6.79 14.23
C ARG A 215 -14.41 -6.57 15.72
N ILE A 216 -13.31 -7.10 16.29
CA ILE A 216 -12.96 -6.91 17.70
C ILE A 216 -12.70 -5.42 17.99
N ARG A 217 -11.93 -4.74 17.15
CA ARG A 217 -11.65 -3.30 17.29
C ARG A 217 -12.93 -2.48 17.25
N ARG A 218 -13.84 -2.80 16.35
CA ARG A 218 -15.15 -2.14 16.28
C ARG A 218 -15.97 -2.32 17.53
N LYS A 219 -15.99 -3.53 18.11
CA LYS A 219 -16.79 -3.85 19.29
C LYS A 219 -16.16 -3.30 20.56
N PHE A 220 -14.86 -3.52 20.74
CA PHE A 220 -14.09 -3.21 21.96
C PHE A 220 -12.83 -2.38 21.64
N PRO A 221 -12.97 -1.11 21.18
CA PRO A 221 -11.83 -0.34 20.66
C PRO A 221 -10.73 -0.11 21.70
N LEU A 222 -11.06 0.28 22.92
CA LEU A 222 -10.08 0.60 23.98
C LEU A 222 -9.40 -0.65 24.54
N VAL A 223 -10.10 -1.78 24.62
CA VAL A 223 -9.52 -3.05 25.11
C VAL A 223 -8.63 -3.68 24.05
N SER A 224 -9.05 -3.62 22.79
CA SER A 224 -8.29 -4.21 21.68
C SER A 224 -7.03 -3.41 21.31
N ALA A 225 -7.01 -2.09 21.57
CA ALA A 225 -5.89 -1.24 21.18
C ALA A 225 -4.56 -1.65 21.82
N PRO A 226 -4.42 -1.80 23.15
CA PRO A 226 -3.18 -2.25 23.76
C PRO A 226 -2.81 -3.69 23.34
N LEU A 227 -3.79 -4.59 23.21
CA LEU A 227 -3.53 -5.96 22.76
C LEU A 227 -2.93 -5.97 21.36
N PHE A 228 -3.53 -5.26 20.40
CA PHE A 228 -3.00 -5.20 19.03
C PHE A 228 -1.68 -4.45 18.93
N SER A 229 -1.45 -3.47 19.80
CA SER A 229 -0.19 -2.76 19.93
C SER A 229 0.94 -3.72 20.32
N ILE A 230 0.74 -4.53 21.36
CA ILE A 230 1.72 -5.51 21.84
C ILE A 230 1.98 -6.59 20.77
N VAL A 231 0.92 -7.14 20.19
CA VAL A 231 1.04 -8.17 19.13
C VAL A 231 1.78 -7.62 17.90
N ALA A 232 1.48 -6.39 17.49
CA ALA A 232 2.15 -5.77 16.35
C ALA A 232 3.62 -5.50 16.64
N PHE A 233 3.94 -5.01 17.84
CA PHE A 233 5.32 -4.80 18.31
C PHE A 233 6.12 -6.11 18.23
N GLY A 234 5.66 -7.14 18.91
CA GLY A 234 6.32 -8.45 18.91
C GLY A 234 6.45 -9.03 17.50
N LYS A 235 5.38 -8.98 16.70
CA LYS A 235 5.40 -9.48 15.32
C LYS A 235 6.47 -8.79 14.46
N ILE A 236 6.64 -7.47 14.57
CA ILE A 236 7.64 -6.73 13.80
C ILE A 236 9.04 -7.12 14.26
N LEU A 237 9.29 -7.15 15.56
CA LEU A 237 10.62 -7.50 16.10
C LEU A 237 11.06 -8.92 15.69
N PHE A 238 10.18 -9.90 15.85
CA PHE A 238 10.53 -11.31 15.59
C PHE A 238 10.50 -11.65 14.09
N LYS A 239 9.52 -11.12 13.35
CA LYS A 239 9.39 -11.43 11.91
C LYS A 239 10.51 -10.81 11.09
N HIS A 240 10.94 -9.60 11.43
CA HIS A 240 11.91 -8.82 10.64
C HIS A 240 13.31 -8.84 11.22
N ASN A 241 13.56 -9.70 12.22
CA ASN A 241 14.87 -9.95 12.80
C ASN A 241 15.62 -8.65 13.16
N VAL A 242 15.20 -8.03 14.26
CA VAL A 242 15.80 -6.78 14.76
C VAL A 242 17.31 -6.86 14.95
N LEU A 243 17.86 -8.04 15.24
CA LEU A 243 19.31 -8.26 15.40
C LEU A 243 20.06 -8.10 14.07
N ARG A 244 19.41 -8.40 12.95
CA ARG A 244 20.00 -8.27 11.61
C ARG A 244 19.79 -6.89 10.99
N GLU A 245 18.60 -6.32 11.12
CA GLU A 245 18.19 -5.05 10.51
C GLU A 245 18.35 -3.85 11.45
N GLY A 246 18.54 -4.10 12.75
CA GLY A 246 18.91 -3.08 13.75
C GLY A 246 17.79 -2.09 14.11
N SER A 247 18.21 -0.87 14.43
CA SER A 247 17.34 0.20 14.93
C SER A 247 16.14 0.57 14.04
N PRO A 248 16.18 0.49 12.69
CA PRO A 248 15.02 0.79 11.87
C PRO A 248 13.82 -0.10 12.17
N VAL A 249 14.04 -1.40 12.44
CA VAL A 249 12.98 -2.34 12.82
C VAL A 249 12.38 -2.00 14.16
N LEU A 250 13.20 -1.63 15.14
CA LEU A 250 12.73 -1.22 16.46
C LEU A 250 11.88 0.05 16.38
N VAL A 251 12.35 1.06 15.64
CA VAL A 251 11.60 2.31 15.42
C VAL A 251 10.24 2.03 14.78
N GLU A 252 10.18 1.14 13.80
CA GLU A 252 8.92 0.78 13.16
C GLU A 252 7.98 -0.01 14.08
N ALA A 253 8.51 -0.90 14.90
CA ALA A 253 7.74 -1.61 15.90
C ALA A 253 7.07 -0.64 16.89
N VAL A 254 7.82 0.36 17.38
CA VAL A 254 7.31 1.42 18.26
C VAL A 254 6.25 2.25 17.56
N LYS A 255 6.51 2.75 16.34
CA LYS A 255 5.55 3.55 15.55
C LYS A 255 4.25 2.79 15.30
N THR A 256 4.35 1.52 14.89
CA THR A 256 3.18 0.69 14.63
C THR A 256 2.37 0.45 15.91
N SER A 257 3.03 0.27 17.03
CA SER A 257 2.38 0.13 18.34
C SER A 257 1.59 1.37 18.73
N ILE A 258 2.21 2.54 18.60
CA ILE A 258 1.56 3.84 18.84
C ILE A 258 0.37 4.02 17.88
N TYR A 259 0.54 3.67 16.61
CA TYR A 259 -0.53 3.73 15.62
C TYR A 259 -1.77 2.92 16.05
N TYR A 260 -1.61 1.69 16.55
CA TYR A 260 -2.74 0.87 17.00
C TYR A 260 -3.42 1.41 18.23
N LEU A 261 -2.67 2.01 19.18
CA LEU A 261 -3.25 2.69 20.34
C LEU A 261 -4.14 3.87 19.90
N PHE A 262 -3.62 4.75 19.04
CA PHE A 262 -4.40 5.87 18.51
C PHE A 262 -5.58 5.43 17.66
N LEU A 263 -5.44 4.38 16.85
CA LEU A 263 -6.53 3.84 16.06
C LEU A 263 -7.69 3.36 16.93
N GLY A 264 -7.41 2.64 18.02
CA GLY A 264 -8.44 2.22 18.99
C GLY A 264 -9.11 3.41 19.67
N TYR A 265 -8.34 4.41 20.09
CA TYR A 265 -8.86 5.65 20.65
C TYR A 265 -9.76 6.40 19.66
N TYR A 266 -9.36 6.55 18.39
CA TYR A 266 -10.16 7.22 17.36
C TYR A 266 -11.48 6.48 17.09
N VAL A 267 -11.46 5.15 17.04
CA VAL A 267 -12.70 4.35 16.91
C VAL A 267 -13.62 4.59 18.11
N HIS A 268 -13.06 4.64 19.32
CA HIS A 268 -13.83 4.94 20.53
C HIS A 268 -14.49 6.34 20.47
N VAL A 269 -13.71 7.37 20.13
CA VAL A 269 -14.20 8.76 20.00
C VAL A 269 -15.34 8.86 18.97
N LEU A 270 -15.19 8.22 17.81
CA LEU A 270 -16.23 8.19 16.79
C LEU A 270 -17.48 7.44 17.22
N LYS A 271 -17.36 6.35 18.00
CA LYS A 271 -18.52 5.64 18.57
C LYS A 271 -19.32 6.50 19.55
N GLN A 272 -18.68 7.49 20.17
CA GLN A 272 -19.33 8.48 21.02
C GLN A 272 -19.96 9.65 20.24
N GLY A 273 -19.98 9.61 18.92
CA GLY A 273 -20.47 10.70 18.07
C GLY A 273 -19.57 11.95 18.04
N ARG A 274 -18.36 11.87 18.59
CA ARG A 274 -17.42 13.02 18.65
C ARG A 274 -16.62 13.17 17.35
N ASN A 275 -16.29 14.43 17.01
CA ASN A 275 -15.52 14.75 15.81
C ASN A 275 -14.00 14.61 16.06
N LEU A 276 -13.31 13.75 15.30
CA LEU A 276 -11.86 13.56 15.40
C LEU A 276 -11.04 14.82 15.10
N GLU A 277 -11.54 15.74 14.27
CA GLU A 277 -10.82 16.99 13.96
C GLU A 277 -10.78 17.94 15.16
N LYS A 278 -11.78 17.84 16.08
CA LYS A 278 -11.76 18.59 17.34
C LYS A 278 -10.86 17.96 18.39
N VAL A 279 -10.69 16.63 18.36
CA VAL A 279 -9.90 15.88 19.32
C VAL A 279 -8.41 15.90 18.95
N PHE A 280 -8.13 15.86 17.66
CA PHE A 280 -6.78 15.90 17.11
C PHE A 280 -6.77 16.84 15.90
N PRO A 281 -6.69 18.15 16.13
CA PRO A 281 -6.74 19.15 15.08
C PRO A 281 -5.59 18.91 14.08
N LYS A 282 -5.81 19.26 12.81
CA LYS A 282 -4.70 19.34 11.85
C LYS A 282 -3.71 20.35 12.40
N ASN A 283 -2.51 19.90 12.74
CA ASN A 283 -1.44 20.84 13.03
C ASN A 283 -1.28 21.74 11.81
N LYS A 284 -1.45 23.03 12.01
CA LYS A 284 -0.91 24.07 11.14
C LYS A 284 0.61 24.05 11.35
N LEU A 285 1.27 22.97 10.95
CA LEU A 285 2.69 22.99 10.70
C LEU A 285 2.83 23.54 9.29
N ASN A 286 3.00 24.86 9.23
CA ASN A 286 3.38 25.61 8.05
C ASN A 286 4.72 25.10 7.50
#